data_52774cefab4d5860e8dae43ffab85854
#
_entry.id   52774cefab4d5860e8dae43ffab85854
#
_cell.length_a   1.000
_cell.length_b   1.000
_cell.length_c   1.000
_cell.angle_alpha   90.00
_cell.angle_beta   90.00
_cell.angle_gamma   90.00
#
_symmetry.space_group_name_H-M   'P 1'
#
loop_
_entity.id
_entity.type
_entity.pdbx_description
1 polymer ?
#
loop_
_entity_poly.entity_id
_entity_poly.type
_entity_poly.pdbx_seq_one_letter_code
_entity_poly.pdbx_strand_id
1 'polypeptide(L)' 'MSEQIRLPEDLHDKVARFPEYSFGAHRVCVILKDGRFFEDVIIGGGEVVKVGGSTKIPFTQDEIADVINRA' A
#
# COMPACT_ATOMS: atom_id res chain seq x y z
N MET A 1 -0.07 -15.81 11.18
CA MET A 1 0.29 -14.43 11.53
C MET A 1 0.06 -13.53 10.34
N SER A 2 -0.41 -12.33 10.60
CA SER A 2 -0.59 -11.33 9.57
C SER A 2 0.78 -10.82 9.11
N GLU A 3 0.94 -10.64 7.79
CA GLU A 3 2.15 -10.04 7.23
C GLU A 3 1.93 -8.58 6.87
N GLN A 4 0.87 -7.99 7.40
CA GLN A 4 0.55 -6.59 7.15
C GLN A 4 1.68 -5.69 7.63
N ILE A 5 2.00 -4.67 6.82
CA ILE A 5 3.00 -3.68 7.18
C ILE A 5 2.38 -2.30 7.13
N ARG A 6 2.83 -1.41 8.00
CA ARG A 6 2.33 -0.04 8.01
C ARG A 6 2.99 0.76 6.91
N LEU A 7 2.23 1.70 6.35
CA LEU A 7 2.79 2.68 5.43
C LEU A 7 3.72 3.62 6.20
N PRO A 8 4.77 4.15 5.54
CA PRO A 8 5.50 5.28 6.10
C PRO A 8 4.54 6.40 6.45
N GLU A 9 4.79 7.08 7.55
CA GLU A 9 3.86 8.04 8.11
C GLU A 9 3.53 9.17 7.13
N ASP A 10 4.50 9.62 6.36
CA ASP A 10 4.30 10.68 5.37
C ASP A 10 3.38 10.25 4.23
N LEU A 11 3.22 8.96 3.99
CA LEU A 11 2.33 8.46 2.95
C LEU A 11 0.91 8.20 3.46
N HIS A 12 0.70 8.16 4.77
CA HIS A 12 -0.63 7.99 5.34
C HIS A 12 -1.59 9.07 4.85
N ASP A 13 -1.18 10.33 4.94
CA ASP A 13 -2.02 11.45 4.54
C ASP A 13 -2.29 11.42 3.05
N LYS A 14 -1.29 11.03 2.26
CA LYS A 14 -1.46 10.94 0.82
C LYS A 14 -2.53 9.92 0.46
N VAL A 15 -2.45 8.72 1.04
CA VAL A 15 -3.40 7.65 0.76
C VAL A 15 -4.80 8.01 1.27
N ALA A 16 -4.89 8.69 2.39
CA ALA A 16 -6.17 9.09 2.96
C ALA A 16 -6.97 10.00 2.02
N ARG A 17 -6.30 10.68 1.09
CA ARG A 17 -6.94 11.56 0.10
C ARG A 17 -7.36 10.83 -1.16
N PHE A 18 -6.96 9.58 -1.32
CA PHE A 18 -7.35 8.79 -2.49
C PHE A 18 -8.80 8.34 -2.34
N PRO A 19 -9.53 8.15 -3.46
CA PRO A 19 -10.85 7.54 -3.41
C PRO A 19 -10.76 6.15 -2.80
N GLU A 20 -11.75 5.78 -2.00
CA GLU A 20 -11.79 4.44 -1.44
C GLU A 20 -12.19 3.44 -2.51
N TYR A 21 -11.49 2.30 -2.53
CA TYR A 21 -11.82 1.17 -3.38
C TYR A 21 -12.97 0.36 -2.78
N SER A 22 -12.98 0.26 -1.45
CA SER A 22 -13.98 -0.46 -0.68
C SER A 22 -14.04 0.21 0.69
N PHE A 23 -14.87 -0.28 1.60
CA PHE A 23 -15.01 0.31 2.92
C PHE A 23 -13.67 0.41 3.63
N GLY A 24 -13.19 1.64 3.80
CA GLY A 24 -11.95 1.90 4.51
C GLY A 24 -10.69 1.40 3.82
N ALA A 25 -10.78 1.01 2.54
CA ALA A 25 -9.63 0.46 1.82
C ALA A 25 -9.36 1.25 0.55
N HIS A 26 -8.10 1.28 0.14
CA HIS A 26 -7.64 1.96 -1.08
C HIS A 26 -6.86 0.99 -1.93
N ARG A 27 -7.09 1.03 -3.24
CA ARG A 27 -6.33 0.24 -4.21
C ARG A 27 -5.30 1.15 -4.84
N VAL A 28 -4.03 0.77 -4.71
CA VAL A 28 -2.92 1.64 -5.08
C VAL A 28 -1.82 0.86 -5.79
N CYS A 29 -0.86 1.61 -6.33
CA CYS A 29 0.42 1.07 -6.81
C CYS A 29 1.49 1.55 -5.82
N VAL A 30 2.30 0.62 -5.32
CA VAL A 30 3.40 0.94 -4.40
C VAL A 30 4.70 0.93 -5.19
N ILE A 31 5.48 2.00 -5.04
CA ILE A 31 6.78 2.15 -5.68
C ILE A 31 7.86 2.01 -4.63
N LEU A 32 8.81 1.14 -4.88
CA LEU A 32 9.91 0.90 -3.96
C LEU A 32 11.11 1.80 -4.29
N LYS A 33 11.98 1.96 -3.30
CA LYS A 33 13.16 2.84 -3.43
C LYS A 33 14.15 2.37 -4.49
N ASP A 34 14.15 1.08 -4.80
CA ASP A 34 15.02 0.50 -5.83
C ASP A 34 14.42 0.57 -7.24
N GLY A 35 13.24 1.17 -7.38
CA GLY A 35 12.57 1.33 -8.67
C GLY A 35 11.56 0.26 -9.00
N ARG A 36 11.50 -0.82 -8.24
CA ARG A 36 10.44 -1.83 -8.43
C ARG A 36 9.09 -1.22 -8.03
N PHE A 37 8.03 -1.76 -8.60
CA PHE A 37 6.69 -1.33 -8.21
C PHE A 37 5.74 -2.54 -8.19
N PHE A 38 4.68 -2.40 -7.41
CA PHE A 38 3.66 -3.43 -7.28
C PHE A 38 2.30 -2.80 -7.47
N GLU A 39 1.53 -3.32 -8.44
CA GLU A 39 0.17 -2.89 -8.67
C GLU A 39 -0.80 -3.75 -7.86
N ASP A 40 -2.05 -3.31 -7.82
CA ASP A 40 -3.12 -4.05 -7.14
C ASP A 40 -2.80 -4.27 -5.66
N VAL A 41 -2.30 -3.22 -5.02
CA VAL A 41 -1.99 -3.23 -3.59
C VAL A 41 -3.18 -2.62 -2.85
N ILE A 42 -3.65 -3.32 -1.82
CA ILE A 42 -4.77 -2.87 -1.01
C ILE A 42 -4.24 -2.34 0.31
N ILE A 43 -4.62 -1.09 0.61
CA ILE A 43 -4.27 -0.42 1.86
C ILE A 43 -5.53 -0.30 2.70
N GLY A 44 -5.49 -0.77 3.92
CA GLY A 44 -6.59 -0.64 4.86
C GLY A 44 -6.08 -0.21 6.23
N GLY A 45 -6.69 0.85 6.78
CA GLY A 45 -6.29 1.35 8.09
C GLY A 45 -4.84 1.81 8.17
N GLY A 46 -4.29 2.30 7.05
CA GLY A 46 -2.90 2.74 7.01
C GLY A 46 -1.89 1.62 6.87
N GLU A 47 -2.34 0.41 6.57
CA GLU A 47 -1.47 -0.76 6.42
C GLU A 47 -1.67 -1.41 5.07
N VAL A 48 -0.58 -1.99 4.54
CA VAL A 48 -0.65 -2.82 3.34
C VAL A 48 -1.22 -4.16 3.77
N VAL A 49 -2.40 -4.53 3.24
CA VAL A 49 -3.06 -5.77 3.65
C VAL A 49 -3.00 -6.85 2.59
N LYS A 50 -2.90 -6.47 1.30
CA LYS A 50 -2.78 -7.43 0.20
C LYS A 50 -1.95 -6.84 -0.92
N VAL A 51 -1.25 -7.71 -1.63
CA VAL A 51 -0.50 -7.35 -2.85
C VAL A 51 -0.85 -8.38 -3.91
N GLY A 52 -1.47 -7.95 -5.01
CA GLY A 52 -1.87 -8.84 -6.10
C GLY A 52 -2.79 -9.96 -5.64
N GLY A 53 -3.65 -9.70 -4.66
CA GLY A 53 -4.57 -10.69 -4.13
C GLY A 53 -3.98 -11.62 -3.08
N SER A 54 -2.68 -11.48 -2.77
CA SER A 54 -1.99 -12.29 -1.76
C SER A 54 -1.83 -11.50 -0.47
N THR A 55 -1.93 -12.19 0.67
CA THR A 55 -1.66 -11.57 1.97
C THR A 55 -0.17 -11.54 2.29
N LYS A 56 0.66 -12.16 1.46
CA LYS A 56 2.11 -12.06 1.61
C LYS A 56 2.59 -10.76 0.99
N ILE A 57 3.30 -9.98 1.80
CA ILE A 57 3.77 -8.66 1.37
C ILE A 57 5.26 -8.79 1.01
N PRO A 58 5.63 -8.60 -0.27
CA PRO A 58 7.01 -8.86 -0.73
C PRO A 58 7.97 -7.71 -0.50
N PHE A 59 7.64 -6.76 0.37
CA PHE A 59 8.50 -5.63 0.68
C PHE A 59 8.27 -5.21 2.13
N THR A 60 9.17 -4.36 2.64
CA THR A 60 9.06 -3.83 4.00
C THR A 60 8.69 -2.36 3.97
N GLN A 61 8.29 -1.83 5.12
CA GLN A 61 7.95 -0.41 5.24
C GLN A 61 9.09 0.49 4.75
N ASP A 62 10.32 0.15 5.10
CA ASP A 62 11.47 0.97 4.74
C ASP A 62 11.76 1.00 3.25
N GLU A 63 11.28 0.01 2.51
CA GLU A 63 11.49 -0.06 1.07
C GLU A 63 10.52 0.80 0.28
N ILE A 64 9.44 1.26 0.89
CA ILE A 64 8.40 2.01 0.19
C ILE A 64 8.87 3.44 -0.05
N ALA A 65 8.92 3.84 -1.33
CA ALA A 65 9.27 5.20 -1.71
C ALA A 65 8.04 6.07 -1.95
N ASP A 66 6.99 5.51 -2.54
CA ASP A 66 5.81 6.29 -2.88
C ASP A 66 4.61 5.36 -3.11
N VAL A 67 3.43 5.96 -3.15
CA VAL A 67 2.17 5.27 -3.40
C VAL A 67 1.37 6.10 -4.39
N ILE A 68 0.82 5.45 -5.42
CA ILE A 68 0.05 6.11 -6.47
C ILE A 68 -1.37 5.53 -6.48
N ASN A 69 -2.36 6.41 -6.63
CA ASN A 69 -3.74 6.00 -6.72
C ASN A 69 -3.98 5.20 -8.01
N ARG A 70 -4.63 4.02 -7.87
CA ARG A 70 -4.98 3.15 -9.00
C ARG A 70 -6.45 2.76 -8.99
N ALA A 71 -7.24 3.41 -8.17
CA ALA A 71 -8.68 3.16 -8.10
C ALA A 71 -9.39 3.59 -9.39
#